data_ee8761bfa4dea79882800ca009a51f0d
#
_entry.id   ee8761bfa4dea79882800ca009a51f0d
#
_cell.length_a   1.000
_cell.length_b   1.000
_cell.length_c   1.000
_cell.angle_alpha   90.00
_cell.angle_beta   90.00
_cell.angle_gamma   90.00
#
_symmetry.space_group_name_H-M   'P 1'
#
loop_
_entity.id
_entity.type
_entity.pdbx_description
1 polymer ?
#
loop_
_entity_poly.entity_id
_entity_poly.type
_entity_poly.pdbx_seq_one_letter_code
_entity_poly.pdbx_strand_id
1 'polypeptide(L)'
;MTTYSEQTVKCRLCNHSQTVYLLGSCSSFGSPDLDTRPAEMARSAIMSMLQVCPECGFASFDISNDVGDTEAAKNLLASFPKSETMSDDYYKAGEIARQISNDHGDAFVYYLRAAWSADDEKDAQKAKEMRSLALKEKMILLKSVKTPAVEDYLQASDIARRAEEFDEAADLIASLDGKEMKPFIRNLVAFEKELIEQKDTACHSVSEVAAPGNEE
;
A
#
# COMPACT_ATOMS: atom_id res chain seq x y z
N MET A 1 -10.77 16.01 13.13
CA MET A 1 -11.13 16.96 12.05
C MET A 1 -10.15 16.76 10.91
N THR A 2 -10.61 16.68 9.67
CA THR A 2 -9.73 16.58 8.49
C THR A 2 -9.58 17.97 7.90
N THR A 3 -8.35 18.37 7.59
CA THR A 3 -8.05 19.68 7.00
C THR A 3 -7.31 19.50 5.67
N TYR A 4 -7.59 20.39 4.72
CA TYR A 4 -6.92 20.42 3.44
C TYR A 4 -6.44 21.84 3.15
N SER A 5 -5.36 21.95 2.37
CA SER A 5 -4.89 23.21 1.78
C SER A 5 -4.89 23.09 0.26
N GLU A 6 -5.17 24.19 -0.42
CA GLU A 6 -5.13 24.26 -1.87
C GLU A 6 -3.74 24.65 -2.34
N GLN A 7 -3.28 23.98 -3.39
CA GLN A 7 -2.03 24.30 -4.08
C GLN A 7 -2.20 24.17 -5.59
N THR A 8 -1.64 25.10 -6.35
CA THR A 8 -1.54 24.93 -7.80
C THR A 8 -0.23 24.20 -8.12
N VAL A 9 -0.36 23.08 -8.83
CA VAL A 9 0.77 22.25 -9.28
C VAL A 9 0.79 22.15 -10.79
N LYS A 10 1.97 21.88 -11.33
CA LYS A 10 2.18 21.70 -12.77
C LYS A 10 2.61 20.27 -13.05
N CYS A 11 1.85 19.57 -13.87
CA CYS A 11 2.16 18.20 -14.24
C CYS A 11 3.54 18.09 -14.90
N ARG A 12 4.39 17.22 -14.38
CA ARG A 12 5.74 16.98 -14.88
C ARG A 12 5.77 16.46 -16.32
N LEU A 13 4.77 15.67 -16.72
CA LEU A 13 4.76 15.04 -18.04
C LEU A 13 4.20 15.96 -19.15
N CYS A 14 3.09 16.67 -18.91
CA CYS A 14 2.42 17.45 -19.98
C CYS A 14 2.39 18.95 -19.72
N ASN A 15 2.90 19.43 -18.61
CA ASN A 15 2.89 20.84 -18.19
C ASN A 15 1.49 21.43 -17.92
N HIS A 16 0.44 20.63 -17.87
CA HIS A 16 -0.88 21.10 -17.45
C HIS A 16 -0.83 21.60 -16.00
N SER A 17 -1.46 22.74 -15.74
CA SER A 17 -1.56 23.31 -14.39
C SER A 17 -2.94 23.02 -13.82
N GLN A 18 -2.98 22.53 -12.57
CA GLN A 18 -4.23 22.23 -11.87
C GLN A 18 -4.13 22.59 -10.39
N THR A 19 -5.27 22.82 -9.77
CA THR A 19 -5.38 22.94 -8.31
C THR A 19 -5.54 21.56 -7.69
N VAL A 20 -4.76 21.27 -6.67
CA VAL A 20 -4.81 20.03 -5.87
C VAL A 20 -5.10 20.38 -4.41
N TYR A 21 -5.66 19.41 -3.69
CA TYR A 21 -5.96 19.53 -2.26
C TYR A 21 -4.98 18.65 -1.49
N LEU A 22 -4.12 19.28 -0.72
CA LEU A 22 -3.13 18.58 0.12
C LEU A 22 -3.73 18.30 1.50
N LEU A 23 -3.64 17.06 1.94
CA LEU A 23 -4.06 16.68 3.28
C LEU A 23 -3.12 17.32 4.32
N GLY A 24 -3.66 18.22 5.14
CA GLY A 24 -2.93 18.88 6.23
C GLY A 24 -2.94 18.05 7.52
N SER A 25 -4.13 17.60 7.91
CA SER A 25 -4.30 16.72 9.08
C SER A 25 -5.54 15.86 8.92
N CYS A 26 -5.52 14.68 9.51
CA CYS A 26 -6.72 13.85 9.66
C CYS A 26 -6.73 13.19 11.05
N SER A 27 -7.93 12.93 11.56
CA SER A 27 -8.09 12.10 12.74
C SER A 27 -8.16 10.63 12.32
N SER A 28 -7.64 9.74 13.18
CA SER A 28 -7.78 8.30 13.02
C SER A 28 -8.41 7.75 14.29
N PHE A 29 -9.47 6.99 14.14
CA PHE A 29 -10.16 6.33 15.26
C PHE A 29 -10.28 4.84 14.97
N GLY A 30 -9.76 4.05 15.90
CA GLY A 30 -9.73 2.60 15.76
C GLY A 30 -8.34 2.08 15.42
N SER A 31 -8.29 0.80 15.11
CA SER A 31 -7.07 0.07 14.82
C SER A 31 -6.84 -0.02 13.31
N PRO A 32 -5.60 0.03 12.83
CA PRO A 32 -5.30 -0.29 11.44
C PRO A 32 -5.55 -1.77 11.15
N ASP A 33 -5.64 -2.11 9.87
CA ASP A 33 -5.61 -3.49 9.38
C ASP A 33 -4.19 -4.08 9.51
N LEU A 34 -4.06 -5.40 9.40
CA LEU A 34 -2.76 -6.07 9.53
C LEU A 34 -1.77 -5.66 8.42
N ASP A 35 -2.27 -5.33 7.22
CA ASP A 35 -1.47 -4.75 6.12
C ASP A 35 -1.16 -3.26 6.32
N THR A 36 -1.48 -2.70 7.48
CA THR A 36 -1.29 -1.30 7.87
C THR A 36 -2.25 -0.29 7.22
N ARG A 37 -3.32 -0.75 6.55
CA ARG A 37 -4.35 0.16 6.08
C ARG A 37 -4.94 0.90 7.30
N PRO A 38 -4.96 2.25 7.30
CA PRO A 38 -5.48 3.00 8.45
C PRO A 38 -6.94 2.69 8.76
N ALA A 39 -7.32 2.89 10.03
CA ALA A 39 -8.71 2.87 10.45
C ALA A 39 -9.52 3.99 9.76
N GLU A 40 -10.86 3.92 9.91
CA GLU A 40 -11.80 4.90 9.37
C GLU A 40 -11.41 6.35 9.69
N MET A 41 -11.88 7.29 8.91
CA MET A 41 -11.49 8.70 8.78
C MET A 41 -10.10 8.89 8.13
N ALA A 42 -9.03 8.30 8.66
CA ALA A 42 -7.72 8.36 8.02
C ALA A 42 -7.71 7.53 6.71
N ARG A 43 -8.40 6.41 6.67
CA ARG A 43 -8.55 5.54 5.49
C ARG A 43 -9.01 6.32 4.26
N SER A 44 -10.14 7.03 4.37
CA SER A 44 -10.66 7.85 3.28
C SER A 44 -9.75 9.04 2.95
N ALA A 45 -9.14 9.68 3.96
CA ALA A 45 -8.29 10.84 3.77
C ALA A 45 -7.02 10.51 2.99
N ILE A 46 -6.34 9.40 3.31
CA ILE A 46 -5.11 9.01 2.62
C ILE A 46 -5.35 8.55 1.17
N MET A 47 -6.53 8.01 0.87
CA MET A 47 -6.87 7.63 -0.51
C MET A 47 -6.99 8.86 -1.41
N SER A 48 -7.39 10.02 -0.86
CA SER A 48 -7.48 11.29 -1.60
C SER A 48 -6.13 11.97 -1.87
N MET A 49 -5.01 11.39 -1.42
CA MET A 49 -3.68 11.98 -1.62
C MET A 49 -3.12 11.77 -3.04
N LEU A 50 -3.72 10.89 -3.84
CA LEU A 50 -3.28 10.69 -5.21
C LEU A 50 -3.71 11.87 -6.08
N GLN A 51 -2.76 12.51 -6.72
CA GLN A 51 -3.00 13.54 -7.71
C GLN A 51 -3.00 12.90 -9.10
N VAL A 52 -4.04 13.17 -9.89
CA VAL A 52 -4.17 12.67 -11.26
C VAL A 52 -4.26 13.85 -12.20
N CYS A 53 -3.40 13.89 -13.20
CA CYS A 53 -3.46 14.92 -14.24
C CYS A 53 -4.64 14.64 -15.20
N PRO A 54 -5.61 15.55 -15.34
CA PRO A 54 -6.78 15.33 -16.19
C PRO A 54 -6.45 15.28 -17.68
N GLU A 55 -5.30 15.87 -18.09
CA GLU A 55 -4.90 15.94 -19.50
C GLU A 55 -4.19 14.65 -19.96
N CYS A 56 -3.24 14.15 -19.18
CA CYS A 56 -2.42 13.01 -19.61
C CYS A 56 -2.63 11.74 -18.78
N GLY A 57 -3.42 11.80 -17.70
CA GLY A 57 -3.66 10.66 -16.81
C GLY A 57 -2.47 10.28 -15.93
N PHE A 58 -1.40 11.08 -15.88
CA PHE A 58 -0.29 10.83 -14.96
C PHE A 58 -0.76 10.95 -13.51
N ALA A 59 -0.47 9.93 -12.73
CA ALA A 59 -0.85 9.84 -11.33
C ALA A 59 0.39 9.73 -10.43
N SER A 60 0.40 10.48 -9.33
CA SER A 60 1.47 10.47 -8.32
C SER A 60 0.98 11.14 -7.04
N PHE A 61 1.68 10.96 -5.91
CA PHE A 61 1.44 11.77 -4.71
C PHE A 61 1.77 13.25 -4.92
N ASP A 62 2.68 13.55 -5.84
CA ASP A 62 2.95 14.89 -6.33
C ASP A 62 3.31 14.83 -7.83
N ILE A 63 2.36 15.22 -8.68
CA ILE A 63 2.55 15.19 -10.13
C ILE A 63 3.57 16.21 -10.67
N SER A 64 4.11 17.06 -9.82
CA SER A 64 5.17 18.02 -10.18
C SER A 64 6.57 17.45 -10.01
N ASN A 65 6.72 16.34 -9.27
CA ASN A 65 8.00 15.71 -9.01
C ASN A 65 8.64 15.13 -10.27
N ASP A 66 9.96 15.09 -10.25
CA ASP A 66 10.73 14.47 -11.31
C ASP A 66 10.55 12.95 -11.30
N VAL A 67 10.28 12.38 -12.46
CA VAL A 67 10.12 10.94 -12.66
C VAL A 67 11.36 10.28 -13.29
N GLY A 68 12.41 11.07 -13.57
CA GLY A 68 13.57 10.63 -14.35
C GLY A 68 13.31 10.80 -15.85
N ASP A 69 13.14 9.72 -16.59
CA ASP A 69 12.90 9.76 -18.05
C ASP A 69 11.42 10.08 -18.36
N THR A 70 11.17 11.36 -18.62
CA THR A 70 9.83 11.87 -18.93
C THR A 70 9.25 11.26 -20.22
N GLU A 71 10.06 10.98 -21.24
CA GLU A 71 9.55 10.39 -22.48
C GLU A 71 9.23 8.90 -22.31
N ALA A 72 10.06 8.16 -21.58
CA ALA A 72 9.76 6.79 -21.23
C ALA A 72 8.47 6.72 -20.38
N ALA A 73 8.28 7.64 -19.42
CA ALA A 73 7.06 7.72 -18.61
C ALA A 73 5.81 7.98 -19.47
N LYS A 74 5.88 8.90 -20.45
CA LYS A 74 4.77 9.16 -21.39
C LYS A 74 4.43 7.93 -22.22
N ASN A 75 5.46 7.25 -22.77
CA ASN A 75 5.28 6.07 -23.58
C ASN A 75 4.65 4.93 -22.79
N LEU A 76 5.11 4.71 -21.55
CA LEU A 76 4.54 3.73 -20.65
C LEU A 76 3.08 4.08 -20.35
N LEU A 77 2.79 5.33 -19.99
CA LEU A 77 1.44 5.79 -19.69
C LEU A 77 0.48 5.61 -20.86
N ALA A 78 0.95 5.90 -22.10
CA ALA A 78 0.17 5.73 -23.32
C ALA A 78 -0.14 4.25 -23.64
N SER A 79 0.59 3.29 -23.08
CA SER A 79 0.34 1.86 -23.28
C SER A 79 -0.82 1.33 -22.42
N PHE A 80 -1.22 2.07 -21.38
CA PHE A 80 -2.34 1.67 -20.53
C PHE A 80 -3.69 2.13 -21.08
N PRO A 81 -4.76 1.38 -20.83
CA PRO A 81 -6.11 1.88 -21.06
C PRO A 81 -6.40 3.10 -20.19
N LYS A 82 -7.44 3.85 -20.55
CA LYS A 82 -7.91 4.93 -19.69
C LYS A 82 -8.34 4.36 -18.34
N SER A 83 -7.97 5.04 -17.25
CA SER A 83 -8.42 4.64 -15.92
C SER A 83 -9.93 4.77 -15.78
N GLU A 84 -10.54 3.77 -15.19
CA GLU A 84 -11.97 3.76 -14.85
C GLU A 84 -12.17 3.86 -13.34
N THR A 85 -11.15 3.48 -12.58
CA THR A 85 -11.20 3.41 -11.12
C THR A 85 -9.96 4.03 -10.48
N MET A 86 -10.02 4.31 -9.18
CA MET A 86 -8.87 4.78 -8.42
C MET A 86 -7.78 3.71 -8.33
N SER A 87 -8.16 2.43 -8.30
CA SER A 87 -7.23 1.33 -8.36
C SER A 87 -6.38 1.35 -9.63
N ASP A 88 -6.96 1.72 -10.80
CA ASP A 88 -6.20 1.88 -12.05
C ASP A 88 -5.18 3.01 -11.97
N ASP A 89 -5.55 4.13 -11.36
CA ASP A 89 -4.66 5.28 -11.22
C ASP A 89 -3.48 4.95 -10.31
N TYR A 90 -3.72 4.29 -9.18
CA TYR A 90 -2.67 3.80 -8.29
C TYR A 90 -1.78 2.76 -8.97
N TYR A 91 -2.35 1.83 -9.74
CA TYR A 91 -1.57 0.85 -10.50
C TYR A 91 -0.61 1.52 -11.48
N LYS A 92 -1.09 2.49 -12.27
CA LYS A 92 -0.25 3.24 -13.21
C LYS A 92 0.86 4.02 -12.52
N ALA A 93 0.56 4.64 -11.36
CA ALA A 93 1.56 5.32 -10.54
C ALA A 93 2.65 4.33 -10.07
N GLY A 94 2.25 3.14 -9.64
CA GLY A 94 3.17 2.06 -9.25
C GLY A 94 4.07 1.60 -10.40
N GLU A 95 3.51 1.44 -11.60
CA GLU A 95 4.27 1.05 -12.78
C GLU A 95 5.30 2.13 -13.18
N ILE A 96 4.96 3.40 -13.10
CA ILE A 96 5.91 4.50 -13.36
C ILE A 96 7.01 4.52 -12.28
N ALA A 97 6.65 4.42 -11.01
CA ALA A 97 7.62 4.38 -9.92
C ALA A 97 8.61 3.21 -10.11
N ARG A 98 8.11 2.03 -10.42
CA ARG A 98 8.92 0.82 -10.59
C ARG A 98 9.78 0.86 -11.85
N GLN A 99 9.20 1.16 -13.02
CA GLN A 99 9.88 0.99 -14.31
C GLN A 99 10.72 2.20 -14.73
N ILE A 100 10.32 3.39 -14.33
CA ILE A 100 10.94 4.63 -14.79
C ILE A 100 11.80 5.24 -13.68
N SER A 101 11.22 5.43 -12.49
CA SER A 101 11.96 6.04 -11.36
C SER A 101 12.84 5.03 -10.62
N ASN A 102 12.63 3.72 -10.82
CA ASN A 102 13.28 2.64 -10.08
C ASN A 102 13.13 2.81 -8.55
N ASP A 103 11.97 3.31 -8.13
CA ASP A 103 11.62 3.54 -6.73
C ASP A 103 10.70 2.43 -6.24
N HIS A 104 11.30 1.41 -5.61
CA HIS A 104 10.59 0.27 -5.05
C HIS A 104 9.73 0.65 -3.85
N GLY A 105 10.08 1.72 -3.11
CA GLY A 105 9.33 2.21 -1.96
C GLY A 105 8.00 2.80 -2.40
N ASP A 106 8.03 3.74 -3.33
CA ASP A 106 6.83 4.33 -3.90
C ASP A 106 5.99 3.29 -4.66
N ALA A 107 6.63 2.41 -5.44
CA ALA A 107 5.94 1.34 -6.15
C ALA A 107 5.17 0.44 -5.19
N PHE A 108 5.78 0.01 -4.07
CA PHE A 108 5.11 -0.75 -3.02
C PHE A 108 3.86 -0.05 -2.49
N VAL A 109 4.00 1.23 -2.13
CA VAL A 109 2.89 2.00 -1.56
C VAL A 109 1.75 2.17 -2.57
N TYR A 110 2.07 2.45 -3.84
CA TYR A 110 1.06 2.60 -4.88
C TYR A 110 0.31 1.29 -5.14
N TYR A 111 0.99 0.15 -5.29
CA TYR A 111 0.33 -1.13 -5.49
C TYR A 111 -0.51 -1.55 -4.29
N LEU A 112 -0.04 -1.32 -3.07
CA LEU A 112 -0.81 -1.63 -1.87
C LEU A 112 -2.08 -0.78 -1.80
N ARG A 113 -2.00 0.52 -2.12
CA ARG A 113 -3.17 1.40 -2.20
C ARG A 113 -4.09 1.05 -3.37
N ALA A 114 -3.55 0.56 -4.49
CA ALA A 114 -4.36 0.01 -5.57
C ALA A 114 -5.18 -1.20 -5.10
N ALA A 115 -4.57 -2.08 -4.29
CA ALA A 115 -5.28 -3.21 -3.69
C ALA A 115 -6.39 -2.76 -2.74
N TRP A 116 -6.13 -1.75 -1.88
CA TRP A 116 -7.15 -1.21 -0.98
C TRP A 116 -8.31 -0.55 -1.74
N SER A 117 -8.00 0.15 -2.85
CA SER A 117 -9.05 0.72 -3.72
C SER A 117 -9.89 -0.37 -4.36
N ALA A 118 -9.26 -1.43 -4.86
CA ALA A 118 -9.96 -2.57 -5.45
C ALA A 118 -10.86 -3.29 -4.43
N ASP A 119 -10.42 -3.41 -3.16
CA ASP A 119 -11.27 -3.91 -2.07
C ASP A 119 -12.55 -3.04 -1.91
N ASP A 120 -12.39 -1.71 -1.92
CA ASP A 120 -13.52 -0.77 -1.79
C ASP A 120 -14.45 -0.83 -3.02
N GLU A 121 -13.88 -1.05 -4.20
CA GLU A 121 -14.57 -1.27 -5.48
C GLU A 121 -15.21 -2.67 -5.58
N LYS A 122 -14.91 -3.57 -4.62
CA LYS A 122 -15.36 -4.97 -4.58
C LYS A 122 -14.83 -5.83 -5.74
N ASP A 123 -13.68 -5.46 -6.27
CA ASP A 123 -12.95 -6.24 -7.28
C ASP A 123 -11.89 -7.09 -6.59
N ALA A 124 -12.29 -8.27 -6.11
CA ALA A 124 -11.42 -9.18 -5.37
C ALA A 124 -10.24 -9.69 -6.22
N GLN A 125 -10.46 -9.91 -7.52
CA GLN A 125 -9.40 -10.37 -8.42
C GLN A 125 -8.31 -9.32 -8.58
N LYS A 126 -8.70 -8.09 -8.82
CA LYS A 126 -7.78 -6.96 -8.94
C LYS A 126 -7.06 -6.68 -7.62
N ALA A 127 -7.78 -6.74 -6.49
CA ALA A 127 -7.19 -6.57 -5.16
C ALA A 127 -6.07 -7.60 -4.91
N LYS A 128 -6.30 -8.86 -5.28
CA LYS A 128 -5.31 -9.93 -5.21
C LYS A 128 -4.09 -9.65 -6.10
N GLU A 129 -4.31 -9.29 -7.37
CA GLU A 129 -3.23 -8.97 -8.31
C GLU A 129 -2.36 -7.81 -7.82
N MET A 130 -2.99 -6.76 -7.32
CA MET A 130 -2.27 -5.59 -6.79
C MET A 130 -1.47 -5.93 -5.52
N ARG A 131 -1.99 -6.82 -4.64
CA ARG A 131 -1.23 -7.32 -3.50
C ARG A 131 -0.02 -8.13 -3.92
N SER A 132 -0.14 -8.99 -4.94
CA SER A 132 1.00 -9.74 -5.47
C SER A 132 2.10 -8.82 -6.03
N LEU A 133 1.72 -7.69 -6.65
CA LEU A 133 2.69 -6.69 -7.08
C LEU A 133 3.33 -5.96 -5.88
N ALA A 134 2.52 -5.54 -4.91
CA ALA A 134 3.01 -4.91 -3.69
C ALA A 134 3.98 -5.83 -2.93
N LEU A 135 3.66 -7.12 -2.82
CA LEU A 135 4.52 -8.09 -2.17
C LEU A 135 5.88 -8.20 -2.85
N LYS A 136 5.94 -8.24 -4.18
CA LYS A 136 7.22 -8.28 -4.93
C LYS A 136 8.11 -7.09 -4.58
N GLU A 137 7.56 -5.91 -4.54
CA GLU A 137 8.30 -4.70 -4.17
C GLU A 137 8.72 -4.74 -2.68
N LYS A 138 7.82 -5.17 -1.79
CA LYS A 138 8.11 -5.32 -0.35
C LYS A 138 9.26 -6.30 -0.11
N MET A 139 9.33 -7.40 -0.86
CA MET A 139 10.41 -8.38 -0.77
C MET A 139 11.76 -7.79 -1.21
N ILE A 140 11.78 -6.89 -2.20
CA ILE A 140 13.00 -6.16 -2.59
C ILE A 140 13.43 -5.24 -1.45
N LEU A 141 12.50 -4.49 -0.85
CA LEU A 141 12.76 -3.59 0.27
C LEU A 141 13.28 -4.35 1.49
N LEU A 142 12.67 -5.47 1.86
CA LEU A 142 13.14 -6.31 2.96
C LEU A 142 14.60 -6.77 2.75
N LYS A 143 14.96 -7.15 1.52
CA LYS A 143 16.32 -7.58 1.18
C LYS A 143 17.33 -6.41 1.16
N SER A 144 16.87 -5.18 0.96
CA SER A 144 17.74 -3.99 0.92
C SER A 144 18.14 -3.50 2.32
N VAL A 145 17.41 -3.89 3.36
CA VAL A 145 17.64 -3.47 4.75
C VAL A 145 18.39 -4.58 5.48
N LYS A 146 19.49 -4.23 6.16
CA LYS A 146 20.31 -5.20 6.90
C LYS A 146 19.53 -5.91 8.03
N THR A 147 18.63 -5.20 8.69
CA THR A 147 17.82 -5.72 9.80
C THR A 147 16.40 -5.15 9.68
N PRO A 148 15.53 -5.77 8.86
CA PRO A 148 14.14 -5.32 8.76
C PRO A 148 13.41 -5.51 10.09
N ALA A 149 12.46 -4.65 10.38
CA ALA A 149 11.62 -4.75 11.57
C ALA A 149 10.69 -5.97 11.49
N VAL A 150 10.26 -6.48 12.64
CA VAL A 150 9.31 -7.59 12.71
C VAL A 150 7.98 -7.19 12.06
N GLU A 151 7.58 -5.95 12.24
CA GLU A 151 6.38 -5.36 11.66
C GLU A 151 6.40 -5.35 10.13
N ASP A 152 7.58 -5.23 9.51
CA ASP A 152 7.73 -5.31 8.05
C ASP A 152 7.44 -6.72 7.53
N TYR A 153 7.84 -7.75 8.26
CA TYR A 153 7.54 -9.14 7.93
C TYR A 153 6.07 -9.46 8.15
N LEU A 154 5.46 -8.96 9.24
CA LEU A 154 4.02 -9.13 9.50
C LEU A 154 3.19 -8.50 8.39
N GLN A 155 3.50 -7.26 8.00
CA GLN A 155 2.82 -6.60 6.89
C GLN A 155 2.97 -7.38 5.59
N ALA A 156 4.18 -7.84 5.27
CA ALA A 156 4.42 -8.63 4.06
C ALA A 156 3.65 -9.96 4.07
N SER A 157 3.57 -10.61 5.24
CA SER A 157 2.83 -11.86 5.41
C SER A 157 1.32 -11.67 5.19
N ASP A 158 0.71 -10.64 5.80
CA ASP A 158 -0.71 -10.34 5.58
C ASP A 158 -1.01 -10.03 4.11
N ILE A 159 -0.13 -9.25 3.45
CA ILE A 159 -0.25 -8.98 2.01
C ILE A 159 -0.19 -10.29 1.20
N ALA A 160 0.74 -11.20 1.50
CA ALA A 160 0.88 -12.49 0.83
C ALA A 160 -0.35 -13.38 1.08
N ARG A 161 -0.82 -13.49 2.33
CA ARG A 161 -2.01 -14.26 2.71
C ARG A 161 -3.25 -13.78 1.94
N ARG A 162 -3.48 -12.47 1.89
CA ARG A 162 -4.61 -11.86 1.17
C ARG A 162 -4.46 -11.91 -0.35
N ALA A 163 -3.24 -12.15 -0.85
CA ALA A 163 -2.97 -12.48 -2.25
C ALA A 163 -3.11 -13.98 -2.56
N GLU A 164 -3.48 -14.82 -1.57
CA GLU A 164 -3.51 -16.29 -1.64
C GLU A 164 -2.13 -16.92 -1.86
N GLU A 165 -1.05 -16.19 -1.59
CA GLU A 165 0.34 -16.68 -1.65
C GLU A 165 0.73 -17.25 -0.26
N PHE A 166 0.00 -18.30 0.17
CA PHE A 166 0.08 -18.84 1.55
C PHE A 166 1.44 -19.41 1.92
N ASP A 167 2.15 -20.02 0.96
CA ASP A 167 3.48 -20.57 1.21
C ASP A 167 4.48 -19.42 1.52
N GLU A 168 4.45 -18.33 0.75
CA GLU A 168 5.27 -17.14 0.98
C GLU A 168 4.91 -16.47 2.32
N ALA A 169 3.61 -16.38 2.63
CA ALA A 169 3.14 -15.85 3.92
C ALA A 169 3.70 -16.68 5.10
N ALA A 170 3.65 -18.00 5.00
CA ALA A 170 4.19 -18.90 6.02
C ALA A 170 5.71 -18.76 6.18
N ASP A 171 6.46 -18.67 5.09
CA ASP A 171 7.91 -18.48 5.09
C ASP A 171 8.32 -17.15 5.73
N LEU A 172 7.58 -16.07 5.45
CA LEU A 172 7.79 -14.76 6.07
C LEU A 172 7.62 -14.83 7.59
N ILE A 173 6.56 -15.46 8.06
CA ILE A 173 6.32 -15.63 9.50
C ILE A 173 7.33 -16.58 10.14
N ALA A 174 7.69 -17.68 9.48
CA ALA A 174 8.71 -18.61 9.98
C ALA A 174 10.09 -17.93 10.14
N SER A 175 10.41 -16.95 9.32
CA SER A 175 11.65 -16.17 9.43
C SER A 175 11.75 -15.35 10.72
N LEU A 176 10.65 -15.21 11.46
CA LEU A 176 10.56 -14.54 12.75
C LEU A 176 10.81 -15.47 13.95
N ASP A 177 10.89 -16.79 13.72
CA ASP A 177 11.09 -17.75 14.79
C ASP A 177 12.42 -17.50 15.51
N GLY A 178 12.38 -17.50 16.84
CA GLY A 178 13.54 -17.22 17.70
C GLY A 178 13.92 -15.75 17.83
N LYS A 179 13.25 -14.82 17.14
CA LYS A 179 13.46 -13.38 17.37
C LYS A 179 12.81 -12.92 18.66
N GLU A 180 13.51 -12.02 19.37
CA GLU A 180 12.93 -11.36 20.54
C GLU A 180 11.85 -10.36 20.10
N MET A 181 10.67 -10.46 20.71
CA MET A 181 9.51 -9.64 20.38
C MET A 181 8.75 -9.23 21.63
N LYS A 182 8.14 -8.06 21.60
CA LYS A 182 7.18 -7.62 22.61
C LYS A 182 5.99 -8.59 22.64
N PRO A 183 5.34 -8.80 23.80
CA PRO A 183 4.21 -9.74 23.94
C PRO A 183 3.10 -9.50 22.90
N PHE A 184 2.70 -8.25 22.69
CA PHE A 184 1.68 -7.90 21.71
C PHE A 184 2.06 -8.29 20.27
N ILE A 185 3.30 -8.04 19.86
CA ILE A 185 3.80 -8.43 18.51
C ILE A 185 3.81 -9.95 18.38
N ARG A 186 4.17 -10.68 19.43
CA ARG A 186 4.12 -12.15 19.44
C ARG A 186 2.71 -12.68 19.24
N ASN A 187 1.72 -12.02 19.84
CA ASN A 187 0.31 -12.38 19.65
C ASN A 187 -0.14 -12.11 18.21
N LEU A 188 0.30 -11.00 17.58
CA LEU A 188 0.05 -10.73 16.17
C LEU A 188 0.66 -11.80 15.25
N VAL A 189 1.90 -12.23 15.52
CA VAL A 189 2.54 -13.33 14.78
C VAL A 189 1.76 -14.63 14.94
N ALA A 190 1.29 -14.94 16.14
CA ALA A 190 0.49 -16.15 16.38
C ALA A 190 -0.86 -16.09 15.64
N PHE A 191 -1.52 -14.95 15.67
CA PHE A 191 -2.77 -14.73 14.95
C PHE A 191 -2.60 -14.87 13.43
N GLU A 192 -1.56 -14.26 12.88
CA GLU A 192 -1.28 -14.37 11.44
C GLU A 192 -0.97 -15.82 11.03
N LYS A 193 -0.24 -16.60 11.86
CA LYS A 193 -0.03 -18.04 11.65
C LYS A 193 -1.37 -18.80 11.55
N GLU A 194 -2.28 -18.52 12.45
CA GLU A 194 -3.60 -19.16 12.47
C GLU A 194 -4.40 -18.83 11.21
N LEU A 195 -4.41 -17.57 10.78
CA LEU A 195 -5.09 -17.16 9.54
C LEU A 195 -4.50 -17.83 8.29
N ILE A 196 -3.18 -17.98 8.23
CA ILE A 196 -2.48 -18.67 7.14
C ILE A 196 -2.88 -20.17 7.10
N GLU A 197 -2.87 -20.85 8.26
CA GLU A 197 -3.25 -22.26 8.37
C GLU A 197 -4.70 -22.49 7.94
N GLN A 198 -5.60 -21.54 8.24
CA GLN A 198 -7.00 -21.57 7.83
C GLN A 198 -7.22 -21.17 6.38
N LYS A 199 -6.18 -20.69 5.68
CA LYS A 199 -6.26 -20.07 4.36
C LYS A 199 -7.29 -18.93 4.30
N ASP A 200 -7.38 -18.18 5.38
CA ASP A 200 -8.26 -17.02 5.47
C ASP A 200 -7.68 -15.86 4.67
N THR A 201 -8.43 -15.31 3.73
CA THR A 201 -8.04 -14.15 2.90
C THR A 201 -8.75 -12.87 3.30
N ALA A 202 -9.56 -12.92 4.36
CA ALA A 202 -10.29 -11.76 4.84
C ALA A 202 -9.36 -10.67 5.39
N CYS A 203 -9.87 -9.44 5.42
CA CYS A 203 -9.23 -8.32 6.06
C CYS A 203 -9.41 -8.42 7.57
N HIS A 204 -8.33 -8.40 8.31
CA HIS A 204 -8.31 -8.40 9.77
C HIS A 204 -7.62 -7.15 10.32
N SER A 205 -8.11 -6.64 11.44
CA SER A 205 -7.53 -5.50 12.13
C SER A 205 -6.61 -5.92 13.27
N VAL A 206 -5.65 -5.07 13.58
CA VAL A 206 -4.74 -5.27 14.72
C VAL A 206 -5.50 -5.40 16.05
N SER A 207 -6.69 -4.82 16.17
CA SER A 207 -7.51 -4.91 17.39
C SER A 207 -8.21 -6.26 17.60
N GLU A 208 -8.24 -7.13 16.59
CA GLU A 208 -8.79 -8.49 16.75
C GLU A 208 -7.88 -9.36 17.61
N VAL A 209 -6.62 -9.01 17.70
CA VAL A 209 -5.68 -9.64 18.62
C VAL A 209 -5.90 -9.01 20.01
N ALA A 210 -6.44 -9.80 20.94
CA ALA A 210 -6.65 -9.33 22.31
C ALA A 210 -5.36 -8.73 22.87
N ALA A 211 -5.42 -7.49 23.33
CA ALA A 211 -4.36 -6.95 24.15
C ALA A 211 -4.09 -7.93 25.29
N PRO A 212 -2.82 -8.22 25.65
CA PRO A 212 -2.54 -9.04 26.81
C PRO A 212 -3.33 -8.43 27.98
N GLY A 213 -4.28 -9.21 28.52
CA GLY A 213 -5.09 -8.75 29.63
C GLY A 213 -4.16 -8.22 30.70
N ASN A 214 -4.51 -7.11 31.33
CA ASN A 214 -3.96 -6.72 32.61
C ASN A 214 -4.28 -7.86 33.57
N GLU A 215 -3.43 -8.88 33.60
CA GLU A 215 -3.39 -9.78 34.72
C GLU A 215 -2.78 -8.98 35.87
N GLU A 216 -3.66 -8.53 36.76
CA GLU A 216 -3.33 -7.93 38.06
C GLU A 216 -2.57 -8.94 38.94
#